data_05b62e56e7c552fe71e8bf525b4c60d9
#
_entry.id   05b62e56e7c552fe71e8bf525b4c60d9
#
_cell.length_a   1.000
_cell.length_b   1.000
_cell.length_c   1.000
_cell.angle_alpha   90.00
_cell.angle_beta   90.00
_cell.angle_gamma   90.00
#
_symmetry.space_group_name_H-M   'P 1'
#
loop_
_entity.id
_entity.type
_entity.pdbx_description
1 polymer ?
#
loop_
_entity_poly.entity_id
_entity_poly.type
_entity_poly.pdbx_seq_one_letter_code
_entity_poly.pdbx_strand_id
1 'polypeptide(L)' 'MIEEFERHLRGTNLSENTISSYLFALRQYSSQYDGITKKNLRAYKVWLIENYKPKTVNLRLRAINCYLESIGKESWKMPF' A
#
# COMPACT_ATOMS: atom_id res chain seq x y z
N MET A 1 3.31 -8.91 8.85
CA MET A 1 3.24 -7.99 7.69
C MET A 1 3.16 -6.53 8.13
N ILE A 2 2.20 -6.17 8.97
CA ILE A 2 2.01 -4.77 9.38
C ILE A 2 3.17 -4.29 10.26
N GLU A 3 3.62 -5.09 11.22
CA GLU A 3 4.68 -4.70 12.14
C GLU A 3 6.00 -4.47 11.42
N GLU A 4 6.33 -5.33 10.47
CA GLU A 4 7.57 -5.18 9.69
C GLU A 4 7.51 -3.92 8.83
N PHE A 5 6.35 -3.63 8.23
CA PHE A 5 6.19 -2.43 7.43
C PHE A 5 6.30 -1.18 8.30
N GLU A 6 5.68 -1.18 9.47
CA GLU A 6 5.79 -0.05 10.39
C GLU A 6 7.24 0.19 10.77
N ARG A 7 7.98 -0.88 11.10
CA ARG A 7 9.40 -0.76 11.46
C ARG A 7 10.20 -0.19 10.29
N HIS A 8 9.91 -0.64 9.07
CA HIS A 8 10.56 -0.11 7.87
C HIS A 8 10.29 1.38 7.71
N LEU A 9 9.03 1.80 7.86
CA LEU A 9 8.63 3.20 7.70
C LEU A 9 9.27 4.09 8.77
N ARG A 10 9.38 3.61 10.00
CA ARG A 10 9.99 4.40 11.08
C ARG A 10 11.49 4.54 10.91
N GLY A 11 12.11 3.68 10.13
CA GLY A 11 13.51 3.81 9.76
C GLY A 11 13.77 4.80 8.62
N THR A 12 12.70 5.37 8.05
CA THR A 12 12.80 6.39 7.00
C THR A 12 12.48 7.76 7.60
N ASN A 13 12.61 8.80 6.80
CA ASN A 13 12.39 10.17 7.28
C ASN A 13 10.95 10.63 6.98
N LEU A 14 9.97 9.80 7.27
CA LEU A 14 8.57 10.10 7.02
C LEU A 14 7.89 10.65 8.28
N SER A 15 6.88 11.53 8.07
CA SER A 15 6.10 12.07 9.17
C SER A 15 5.18 11.00 9.75
N GLU A 16 4.72 11.20 11.00
CA GLU A 16 3.76 10.29 11.64
C GLU A 16 2.47 10.17 10.83
N ASN A 17 2.00 11.28 10.25
CA ASN A 17 0.78 11.25 9.44
C ASN A 17 0.96 10.36 8.21
N THR A 18 2.10 10.46 7.56
CA THR A 18 2.39 9.62 6.38
C THR A 18 2.49 8.16 6.78
N ILE A 19 3.16 7.86 7.90
CA ILE A 19 3.28 6.50 8.39
C ILE A 19 1.89 5.92 8.67
N SER A 20 1.04 6.68 9.36
CA SER A 20 -0.33 6.25 9.67
C SER A 20 -1.13 5.98 8.40
N SER A 21 -1.01 6.86 7.41
CA SER A 21 -1.73 6.69 6.14
C SER A 21 -1.27 5.46 5.39
N TYR A 22 0.03 5.18 5.40
CA TYR A 22 0.58 4.02 4.71
C TYR A 22 0.17 2.73 5.41
N LEU A 23 0.18 2.71 6.74
CA LEU A 23 -0.27 1.54 7.49
C LEU A 23 -1.76 1.30 7.27
N PHE A 24 -2.56 2.36 7.22
CA PHE A 24 -3.99 2.24 6.92
C PHE A 24 -4.22 1.55 5.59
N ALA A 25 -3.49 1.96 4.55
CA ALA A 25 -3.64 1.36 3.23
C ALA A 25 -3.33 -0.13 3.25
N LEU A 26 -2.25 -0.53 3.93
CA LEU A 26 -1.88 -1.94 4.00
C LEU A 26 -2.91 -2.74 4.80
N ARG A 27 -3.43 -2.17 5.88
CA ARG A 27 -4.50 -2.83 6.66
C ARG A 27 -5.77 -2.99 5.82
N GLN A 28 -6.13 -1.97 5.05
CA GLN A 28 -7.30 -2.04 4.18
C GLN A 28 -7.13 -3.14 3.13
N TYR A 29 -5.96 -3.20 2.50
CA TYR A 29 -5.66 -4.27 1.56
C TYR A 29 -5.79 -5.64 2.23
N SER A 30 -5.16 -5.79 3.39
CA SER A 30 -5.12 -7.08 4.11
C SER A 30 -6.49 -7.54 4.58
N SER A 31 -7.41 -6.61 4.82
CA SER A 31 -8.76 -6.96 5.24
C SER A 31 -9.60 -7.52 4.10
N GLN A 32 -9.20 -7.28 2.85
CA GLN A 32 -9.96 -7.68 1.68
C GLN A 32 -9.32 -8.82 0.89
N TYR A 33 -7.99 -8.94 0.96
CA TYR A 33 -7.26 -9.90 0.13
C TYR A 33 -6.30 -10.71 0.99
N ASP A 34 -6.20 -11.99 0.67
CA ASP A 34 -5.30 -12.92 1.35
C ASP A 34 -3.98 -12.98 0.58
N GLY A 35 -2.95 -12.36 1.14
CA GLY A 35 -1.61 -12.39 0.58
C GLY A 35 -1.37 -11.36 -0.52
N ILE A 36 -0.11 -11.21 -0.87
CA ILE A 36 0.34 -10.25 -1.90
C ILE A 36 0.54 -11.02 -3.20
N THR A 37 -0.38 -10.83 -4.14
CA THR A 37 -0.28 -11.41 -5.49
C THR A 37 -0.59 -10.32 -6.50
N LYS A 38 -0.10 -10.49 -7.72
CA LYS A 38 -0.40 -9.53 -8.79
C LYS A 38 -1.90 -9.42 -9.03
N LYS A 39 -2.61 -10.55 -8.94
CA LYS A 39 -4.06 -10.57 -9.11
C LYS A 39 -4.76 -9.74 -8.04
N ASN A 40 -4.38 -9.95 -6.78
CA ASN A 40 -4.99 -9.21 -5.66
C ASN A 40 -4.65 -7.72 -5.72
N LEU A 41 -3.42 -7.37 -6.08
CA LEU A 41 -3.01 -5.97 -6.21
C LEU A 41 -3.84 -5.27 -7.29
N ARG A 42 -4.04 -5.94 -8.43
CA ARG A 42 -4.82 -5.38 -9.53
C ARG A 42 -6.29 -5.20 -9.12
N ALA A 43 -6.84 -6.19 -8.42
CA ALA A 43 -8.21 -6.11 -7.91
C ALA A 43 -8.37 -4.95 -6.92
N TYR A 44 -7.38 -4.75 -6.04
CA TYR A 44 -7.40 -3.65 -5.10
C TYR A 44 -7.38 -2.30 -5.81
N LYS A 45 -6.55 -2.16 -6.83
CA LYS A 45 -6.49 -0.91 -7.61
C LYS A 45 -7.84 -0.60 -8.27
N VAL A 46 -8.48 -1.59 -8.88
CA VAL A 46 -9.79 -1.41 -9.52
C VAL A 46 -10.82 -0.99 -8.46
N TRP A 47 -10.83 -1.66 -7.32
CA TRP A 47 -11.74 -1.33 -6.23
C TRP A 47 -11.52 0.10 -5.72
N LEU A 48 -10.27 0.54 -5.60
CA LEU A 48 -9.97 1.90 -5.20
C LEU A 48 -10.53 2.92 -6.20
N ILE A 49 -10.32 2.67 -7.50
CA ILE A 49 -10.80 3.56 -8.55
C ILE A 49 -12.32 3.68 -8.51
N GLU A 50 -13.01 2.60 -8.20
CA GLU A 50 -14.47 2.58 -8.15
C GLU A 50 -15.04 3.27 -6.91
N ASN A 51 -14.26 3.37 -5.84
CA ASN A 51 -14.79 3.81 -4.54
C ASN A 51 -14.19 5.12 -4.03
N TYR A 52 -13.12 5.62 -4.62
CA TYR A 52 -12.43 6.81 -4.11
C TYR A 52 -12.07 7.77 -5.25
N LYS A 53 -11.82 9.02 -4.87
CA LYS A 53 -11.34 10.04 -5.82
C LYS A 53 -9.87 9.76 -6.18
N PRO A 54 -9.42 10.26 -7.35
CA PRO A 54 -8.06 9.98 -7.82
C PRO A 54 -6.96 10.31 -6.81
N LYS A 55 -7.11 11.38 -6.05
CA LYS A 55 -6.11 11.76 -5.05
C LYS A 55 -5.94 10.68 -3.98
N THR A 56 -7.06 10.13 -3.50
CA THR A 56 -7.03 9.06 -2.51
C THR A 56 -6.50 7.76 -3.11
N VAL A 57 -6.90 7.45 -4.35
CA VAL A 57 -6.40 6.27 -5.05
C VAL A 57 -4.87 6.34 -5.14
N ASN A 58 -4.34 7.47 -5.56
CA ASN A 58 -2.89 7.63 -5.71
C ASN A 58 -2.17 7.49 -4.37
N LEU A 59 -2.74 8.04 -3.30
CA LEU A 59 -2.17 7.90 -1.97
C LEU A 59 -2.09 6.43 -1.54
N ARG A 60 -3.17 5.68 -1.74
CA ARG A 60 -3.21 4.27 -1.38
C ARG A 60 -2.24 3.44 -2.22
N LEU A 61 -2.16 3.72 -3.53
CA LEU A 61 -1.22 3.02 -4.41
C LEU A 61 0.22 3.33 -4.03
N ARG A 62 0.51 4.58 -3.66
CA ARG A 62 1.86 4.95 -3.21
C ARG A 62 2.25 4.15 -1.97
N ALA A 63 1.32 3.99 -1.04
CA ALA A 63 1.55 3.23 0.18
C ALA A 63 1.85 1.77 -0.12
N ILE A 64 1.04 1.14 -0.97
CA ILE A 64 1.24 -0.26 -1.33
C ILE A 64 2.54 -0.44 -2.10
N ASN A 65 2.86 0.50 -3.01
CA ASN A 65 4.12 0.44 -3.76
C ASN A 65 5.33 0.55 -2.80
N CYS A 66 5.23 1.37 -1.77
CA CYS A 66 6.27 1.47 -0.75
C CYS A 66 6.44 0.13 -0.02
N TYR A 67 5.34 -0.53 0.31
CA TYR A 67 5.39 -1.85 0.92
C TYR A 67 6.07 -2.86 -0.02
N LEU A 68 5.71 -2.83 -1.30
CA LEU A 68 6.32 -3.75 -2.27
C LEU A 68 7.83 -3.56 -2.37
N GLU A 69 8.30 -2.31 -2.32
CA GLU A 69 9.74 -2.04 -2.26
C GLU A 69 10.38 -2.68 -1.03
N SER A 70 9.71 -2.57 0.12
CA SER A 70 10.26 -3.05 1.38
C SER A 70 10.42 -4.57 1.41
N ILE A 71 9.67 -5.30 0.60
CA ILE A 71 9.75 -6.76 0.53
C ILE A 71 10.44 -7.27 -0.73
N GLY A 72 11.08 -6.38 -1.49
CA GLY A 72 11.85 -6.78 -2.67
C GLY A 72 11.02 -7.08 -3.91
N LYS A 73 9.81 -6.53 -4.00
CA LYS A 73 8.90 -6.77 -5.12
C LYS A 73 8.65 -5.49 -5.91
N GLU A 74 9.69 -4.71 -6.18
CA GLU A 74 9.58 -3.46 -6.92
C GLU A 74 8.96 -3.66 -8.30
N SER A 75 9.21 -4.81 -8.93
CA SER A 75 8.65 -5.10 -10.25
C SER A 75 7.13 -5.23 -10.24
N TRP A 76 6.51 -5.35 -9.07
CA TRP A 76 5.06 -5.47 -8.93
C TRP A 76 4.39 -4.14 -8.64
N LYS A 77 5.13 -3.04 -8.58
CA LYS A 77 4.55 -1.72 -8.32
C LYS A 77 3.48 -1.38 -9.34
N MET A 78 2.44 -0.71 -8.87
CA MET A 78 1.30 -0.33 -9.69
C MET A 78 1.46 1.11 -10.16
N PRO A 79 1.24 1.41 -11.44
CA PRO A 79 1.26 2.79 -11.93
C PRO A 79 0.05 3.56 -11.40
N PHE A 80 0.23 4.85 -11.27
CA PHE A 80 -0.85 5.74 -10.82
C PHE A 80 -1.86 6.06 -11.92
#